data_5ac7cdf872903b7abef49a3f62171f8f
#
_entry.id   5ac7cdf872903b7abef49a3f62171f8f
#
_cell.length_a   1.000
_cell.length_b   1.000
_cell.length_c   1.000
_cell.angle_alpha   90.00
_cell.angle_beta   90.00
_cell.angle_gamma   90.00
#
_symmetry.space_group_name_H-M   'P 1'
#
loop_
_entity.id
_entity.type
_entity.pdbx_description
1 polymer ?
#
loop_
_entity_poly.entity_id
_entity_poly.type
_entity_poly.pdbx_seq_one_letter_code
_entity_poly.pdbx_strand_id
1 'polypeptide(L)'
;DATLSVNGSKIEVGPLLVSGEATSSDGNVTARVLTSQRTWVHGRIIDSSTGKPTAARVHFRSPDGRYFPPYGHTHEVNDNWFEDYGADLLLGDTQYAYVDGTFQGELPVGEVYVEVSKGFEFEPIRQKISIEPGQRELEITLERNSNLRGSGWVTADTHTHFLTPETAHLEAAAEDINIINLLAAQWGDLYTNVGDLTDGISGSSTAETIVWVGTENRQHFMGHISLLGATGSPVFPM
;
A
#
# COMPACT_ATOMS: atom_id res chain seq x y z
N ASP A 1 21.88 7.78 -30.08
CA ASP A 1 21.84 6.35 -30.36
C ASP A 1 22.23 5.59 -29.09
N ALA A 2 21.39 4.69 -28.63
CA ALA A 2 21.67 3.88 -27.45
C ALA A 2 22.28 2.54 -27.88
N THR A 3 23.26 2.06 -27.10
CA THR A 3 23.96 0.81 -27.34
C THR A 3 23.88 -0.07 -26.10
N LEU A 4 23.47 -1.32 -26.27
CA LEU A 4 23.58 -2.37 -25.25
C LEU A 4 24.96 -3.01 -25.35
N SER A 5 25.73 -3.06 -24.25
CA SER A 5 27.06 -3.67 -24.21
C SER A 5 27.02 -4.87 -23.25
N VAL A 6 27.45 -6.04 -23.77
CA VAL A 6 27.53 -7.29 -23.01
C VAL A 6 28.90 -7.94 -23.29
N ASN A 7 29.73 -8.08 -22.26
CA ASN A 7 31.08 -8.66 -22.37
C ASN A 7 31.94 -8.05 -23.50
N GLY A 8 31.80 -6.74 -23.75
CA GLY A 8 32.53 -6.02 -24.79
C GLY A 8 31.85 -6.02 -26.15
N SER A 9 30.92 -6.92 -26.42
CA SER A 9 30.11 -6.91 -27.66
C SER A 9 29.03 -5.83 -27.58
N LYS A 10 28.77 -5.18 -28.73
CA LYS A 10 27.82 -4.03 -28.79
C LYS A 10 26.67 -4.32 -29.75
N ILE A 11 25.48 -3.98 -29.32
CA ILE A 11 24.23 -4.08 -30.08
C ILE A 11 23.54 -2.72 -30.08
N GLU A 12 23.19 -2.21 -31.24
CA GLU A 12 22.41 -0.98 -31.34
C GLU A 12 20.95 -1.20 -30.91
N VAL A 13 20.45 -0.37 -30.00
CA VAL A 13 19.11 -0.52 -29.43
C VAL A 13 18.01 -0.18 -30.44
N GLY A 14 18.24 0.83 -31.31
CA GLY A 14 17.25 1.22 -32.31
C GLY A 14 16.83 0.07 -33.23
N PRO A 15 17.77 -0.57 -33.99
CA PRO A 15 17.46 -1.76 -34.76
C PRO A 15 16.86 -2.91 -33.97
N LEU A 16 17.33 -3.16 -32.74
CA LEU A 16 16.79 -4.19 -31.85
C LEU A 16 15.29 -3.97 -31.54
N LEU A 17 14.89 -2.74 -31.24
CA LEU A 17 13.50 -2.42 -30.95
C LEU A 17 12.58 -2.51 -32.17
N VAL A 18 13.12 -2.27 -33.38
CA VAL A 18 12.35 -2.35 -34.63
C VAL A 18 12.18 -3.81 -35.10
N SER A 19 13.25 -4.60 -35.06
CA SER A 19 13.24 -5.99 -35.55
C SER A 19 12.83 -7.03 -34.51
N GLY A 20 12.85 -6.65 -33.22
CA GLY A 20 12.64 -7.57 -32.10
C GLY A 20 13.84 -8.47 -31.76
N GLU A 21 14.87 -8.49 -32.61
CA GLU A 21 16.10 -9.26 -32.41
C GLU A 21 17.28 -8.57 -33.13
N ALA A 22 18.43 -8.57 -32.50
CA ALA A 22 19.65 -8.07 -33.11
C ALA A 22 20.88 -8.84 -32.58
N THR A 23 21.85 -9.06 -33.43
CA THR A 23 23.12 -9.70 -33.06
C THR A 23 24.26 -8.68 -33.15
N SER A 24 25.18 -8.74 -32.20
CA SER A 24 26.37 -7.88 -32.18
C SER A 24 27.20 -8.02 -33.47
N SER A 25 27.94 -7.01 -33.85
CA SER A 25 28.77 -7.01 -35.07
C SER A 25 29.84 -8.10 -35.11
N ASP A 26 30.27 -8.56 -33.94
CA ASP A 26 31.21 -9.67 -33.76
C ASP A 26 30.55 -11.06 -33.72
N GLY A 27 29.20 -11.11 -33.79
CA GLY A 27 28.42 -12.34 -33.78
C GLY A 27 28.33 -13.08 -32.44
N ASN A 28 28.95 -12.55 -31.40
CA ASN A 28 29.07 -13.24 -30.11
C ASN A 28 27.85 -13.14 -29.19
N VAL A 29 27.02 -12.10 -29.36
CA VAL A 29 25.86 -11.84 -28.53
C VAL A 29 24.65 -11.57 -29.40
N THR A 30 23.55 -12.25 -29.12
CA THR A 30 22.23 -11.95 -29.71
C THR A 30 21.29 -11.47 -28.60
N ALA A 31 20.68 -10.31 -28.80
CA ALA A 31 19.62 -9.80 -27.95
C ALA A 31 18.26 -9.95 -28.62
N ARG A 32 17.26 -10.30 -27.86
CA ARG A 32 15.88 -10.39 -28.32
C ARG A 32 14.98 -9.58 -27.43
N VAL A 33 14.10 -8.78 -28.01
CA VAL A 33 13.01 -8.10 -27.28
C VAL A 33 11.97 -9.16 -26.91
N LEU A 34 11.82 -9.42 -25.63
CA LEU A 34 10.74 -10.26 -25.15
C LEU A 34 9.47 -9.43 -25.07
N THR A 35 8.39 -9.90 -25.66
CA THR A 35 7.07 -9.31 -25.45
C THR A 35 6.74 -9.45 -23.96
N SER A 36 6.37 -8.34 -23.31
CA SER A 36 5.94 -8.39 -21.92
C SER A 36 4.76 -9.35 -21.79
N GLN A 37 4.94 -10.45 -21.08
CA GLN A 37 3.86 -11.37 -20.75
C GLN A 37 3.13 -10.86 -19.53
N ARG A 38 2.58 -9.64 -19.63
CA ARG A 38 1.82 -9.00 -18.59
C ARG A 38 0.47 -8.54 -19.14
N THR A 39 -0.49 -8.46 -18.26
CA THR A 39 -1.80 -7.91 -18.58
C THR A 39 -2.19 -6.88 -17.55
N TRP A 40 -2.90 -5.85 -17.98
CA TRP A 40 -3.46 -4.81 -17.11
C TRP A 40 -4.81 -5.27 -16.59
N VAL A 41 -4.93 -5.36 -15.27
CA VAL A 41 -6.15 -5.80 -14.59
C VAL A 41 -6.80 -4.66 -13.78
N HIS A 42 -8.12 -4.68 -13.71
CA HIS A 42 -8.91 -3.92 -12.75
C HIS A 42 -9.32 -4.89 -11.64
N GLY A 43 -8.78 -4.67 -10.45
CA GLY A 43 -8.99 -5.51 -9.29
C GLY A 43 -10.07 -4.99 -8.36
N ARG A 44 -10.79 -5.91 -7.71
CA ARG A 44 -11.73 -5.60 -6.62
C ARG A 44 -11.52 -6.56 -5.47
N ILE A 45 -11.49 -6.01 -4.26
CA ILE A 45 -11.51 -6.79 -3.02
C ILE A 45 -12.90 -6.66 -2.44
N ILE A 46 -13.62 -7.77 -2.33
CA ILE A 46 -15.03 -7.79 -1.92
C ILE A 46 -15.15 -8.38 -0.52
N ASP A 47 -15.88 -7.69 0.36
CA ASP A 47 -16.36 -8.27 1.62
C ASP A 47 -17.54 -9.19 1.34
N SER A 48 -17.42 -10.49 1.61
CA SER A 48 -18.45 -11.49 1.34
C SER A 48 -19.76 -11.23 2.09
N SER A 49 -19.69 -10.60 3.25
CA SER A 49 -20.87 -10.31 4.08
C SER A 49 -21.74 -9.18 3.52
N THR A 50 -21.14 -8.24 2.77
CA THR A 50 -21.82 -7.07 2.22
C THR A 50 -21.96 -7.10 0.70
N GLY A 51 -21.14 -7.90 0.02
CA GLY A 51 -21.02 -7.92 -1.43
C GLY A 51 -20.44 -6.63 -2.04
N LYS A 52 -19.78 -5.79 -1.23
CA LYS A 52 -19.23 -4.48 -1.64
C LYS A 52 -17.70 -4.49 -1.61
N PRO A 53 -17.06 -3.62 -2.42
CA PRO A 53 -15.64 -3.36 -2.28
C PRO A 53 -15.30 -2.92 -0.85
N THR A 54 -14.17 -3.43 -0.34
CA THR A 54 -13.68 -3.11 1.00
C THR A 54 -12.18 -2.87 0.99
N ALA A 55 -11.73 -1.84 1.69
CA ALA A 55 -10.32 -1.55 1.83
C ALA A 55 -9.57 -2.74 2.42
N ALA A 56 -8.36 -2.99 1.92
CA ALA A 56 -7.53 -4.11 2.34
C ALA A 56 -6.05 -3.85 2.03
N ARG A 57 -5.17 -4.61 2.67
CA ARG A 57 -3.76 -4.68 2.35
C ARG A 57 -3.51 -5.80 1.35
N VAL A 58 -2.82 -5.50 0.24
CA VAL A 58 -2.60 -6.45 -0.86
C VAL A 58 -1.13 -6.61 -1.19
N HIS A 59 -0.74 -7.83 -1.61
CA HIS A 59 0.57 -8.15 -2.15
C HIS A 59 0.42 -9.11 -3.33
N PHE A 60 1.07 -8.80 -4.45
CA PHE A 60 1.13 -9.66 -5.63
C PHE A 60 2.59 -9.92 -5.99
N ARG A 61 2.95 -11.18 -6.22
CA ARG A 61 4.31 -11.52 -6.68
C ARG A 61 4.30 -12.67 -7.68
N SER A 62 5.27 -12.63 -8.59
CA SER A 62 5.56 -13.74 -9.51
C SER A 62 6.29 -14.88 -8.79
N PRO A 63 6.38 -16.07 -9.42
CA PRO A 63 7.08 -17.22 -8.85
C PRO A 63 8.58 -16.97 -8.58
N ASP A 64 9.20 -16.04 -9.29
CA ASP A 64 10.58 -15.60 -9.08
C ASP A 64 10.74 -14.59 -7.92
N GLY A 65 9.64 -14.27 -7.21
CA GLY A 65 9.64 -13.41 -6.03
C GLY A 65 9.50 -11.91 -6.32
N ARG A 66 9.35 -11.50 -7.60
CA ARG A 66 9.18 -10.08 -7.94
C ARG A 66 7.83 -9.56 -7.50
N TYR A 67 7.82 -8.46 -6.77
CA TYR A 67 6.63 -7.74 -6.37
C TYR A 67 6.01 -6.95 -7.52
N PHE A 68 4.69 -6.93 -7.58
CA PHE A 68 3.88 -6.18 -8.53
C PHE A 68 2.89 -5.29 -7.78
N PRO A 69 3.27 -4.05 -7.47
CA PRO A 69 2.36 -3.12 -6.78
C PRO A 69 1.18 -2.75 -7.67
N PRO A 70 0.02 -2.43 -7.08
CA PRO A 70 -1.04 -1.71 -7.76
C PRO A 70 -0.54 -0.38 -8.32
N TYR A 71 -1.22 0.14 -9.34
CA TYR A 71 -0.89 1.43 -9.93
C TYR A 71 -0.99 2.56 -8.90
N GLY A 72 0.01 3.42 -8.88
CA GLY A 72 0.13 4.50 -7.89
C GLY A 72 0.95 4.13 -6.65
N HIS A 73 1.29 2.86 -6.49
CA HIS A 73 2.13 2.36 -5.39
C HIS A 73 3.58 2.13 -5.84
N THR A 74 4.51 2.07 -4.87
CA THR A 74 5.94 1.92 -5.16
C THR A 74 6.36 0.47 -5.24
N HIS A 75 7.37 0.19 -6.10
CA HIS A 75 8.03 -1.13 -6.18
C HIS A 75 9.01 -1.37 -5.03
N GLU A 76 9.57 -0.31 -4.47
CA GLU A 76 10.54 -0.36 -3.39
C GLU A 76 9.98 0.44 -2.21
N VAL A 77 9.55 -0.27 -1.20
CA VAL A 77 9.12 0.30 0.08
C VAL A 77 10.30 0.19 1.03
N ASN A 78 10.79 1.29 1.55
CA ASN A 78 11.79 1.26 2.59
C ASN A 78 11.13 1.27 3.98
N ASP A 79 11.91 1.03 5.02
CA ASP A 79 11.47 0.99 6.41
C ASP A 79 11.75 2.30 7.15
N ASN A 80 11.94 3.39 6.41
CA ASN A 80 12.20 4.71 6.99
C ASN A 80 10.90 5.30 7.54
N TRP A 81 10.72 5.22 8.83
CA TRP A 81 9.52 5.64 9.54
C TRP A 81 9.30 7.16 9.63
N PHE A 82 10.21 7.97 9.05
CA PHE A 82 10.03 9.41 8.93
C PHE A 82 9.38 9.85 7.61
N GLU A 83 9.07 8.92 6.73
CA GLU A 83 8.47 9.21 5.43
C GLU A 83 7.07 8.59 5.33
N ASP A 84 6.11 9.39 4.91
CA ASP A 84 4.78 8.92 4.52
C ASP A 84 4.87 8.36 3.09
N TYR A 85 4.82 7.06 2.94
CA TYR A 85 4.83 6.37 1.64
C TYR A 85 3.46 6.27 0.97
N GLY A 86 2.46 6.98 1.50
CA GLY A 86 1.18 7.07 0.83
C GLY A 86 0.49 5.71 0.68
N ALA A 87 0.35 4.97 1.78
CA ALA A 87 -0.30 3.68 1.81
C ALA A 87 0.53 2.50 1.24
N ASP A 88 1.85 2.60 1.29
CA ASP A 88 2.77 1.48 1.07
C ASP A 88 3.37 1.00 2.40
N LEU A 89 3.54 -0.31 2.56
CA LEU A 89 4.03 -0.92 3.80
C LEU A 89 5.09 -1.98 3.52
N LEU A 90 6.17 -1.96 4.29
CA LEU A 90 7.12 -3.06 4.41
C LEU A 90 6.90 -3.78 5.74
N LEU A 91 6.44 -5.04 5.68
CA LEU A 91 6.23 -5.88 6.87
C LEU A 91 7.20 -7.07 6.82
N GLY A 92 8.25 -7.00 7.63
CA GLY A 92 9.41 -7.89 7.46
C GLY A 92 10.07 -7.63 6.12
N ASP A 93 10.17 -8.66 5.28
CA ASP A 93 10.74 -8.57 3.92
C ASP A 93 9.65 -8.49 2.83
N THR A 94 8.38 -8.27 3.20
CA THR A 94 7.25 -8.28 2.27
C THR A 94 6.65 -6.89 2.11
N GLN A 95 6.62 -6.41 0.86
CA GLN A 95 5.97 -5.16 0.50
C GLN A 95 4.47 -5.38 0.34
N TYR A 96 3.68 -4.43 0.81
CA TYR A 96 2.23 -4.39 0.65
C TYR A 96 1.79 -3.01 0.19
N ALA A 97 0.64 -2.98 -0.46
CA ALA A 97 -0.10 -1.75 -0.77
C ALA A 97 -1.45 -1.77 -0.07
N TYR A 98 -1.86 -0.64 0.49
CA TYR A 98 -3.23 -0.45 0.96
C TYR A 98 -4.09 0.06 -0.18
N VAL A 99 -5.21 -0.59 -0.44
CA VAL A 99 -6.17 -0.21 -1.48
C VAL A 99 -7.56 0.00 -0.87
N ASP A 100 -8.36 0.86 -1.47
CA ASP A 100 -9.70 1.23 -0.99
C ASP A 100 -10.78 0.17 -1.31
N GLY A 101 -10.36 -0.99 -1.77
CA GLY A 101 -11.24 -2.07 -2.25
C GLY A 101 -11.25 -2.18 -3.77
N THR A 102 -10.63 -1.22 -4.48
CA THR A 102 -10.43 -1.24 -5.92
C THR A 102 -8.99 -0.92 -6.26
N PHE A 103 -8.47 -1.51 -7.32
CA PHE A 103 -7.13 -1.20 -7.80
C PHE A 103 -6.98 -1.47 -9.30
N GLN A 104 -5.92 -0.94 -9.86
CA GLN A 104 -5.45 -1.29 -11.18
C GLN A 104 -4.01 -1.73 -11.07
N GLY A 105 -3.59 -2.68 -11.91
CA GLY A 105 -2.19 -3.12 -11.87
C GLY A 105 -1.82 -3.96 -13.07
N GLU A 106 -0.54 -3.97 -13.39
CA GLU A 106 0.03 -4.82 -14.42
C GLU A 106 0.54 -6.11 -13.78
N LEU A 107 -0.14 -7.23 -14.01
CA LEU A 107 0.23 -8.54 -13.47
C LEU A 107 0.84 -9.43 -14.54
N PRO A 108 1.81 -10.32 -14.19
CA PRO A 108 2.34 -11.29 -15.12
C PRO A 108 1.27 -12.31 -15.52
N VAL A 109 1.27 -12.69 -16.79
CA VAL A 109 0.47 -13.81 -17.28
C VAL A 109 1.01 -15.12 -16.71
N GLY A 110 0.12 -16.00 -16.25
CA GLY A 110 0.45 -17.25 -15.60
C GLY A 110 0.31 -17.19 -14.09
N GLU A 111 1.13 -17.91 -13.35
CA GLU A 111 1.04 -18.03 -11.91
C GLU A 111 1.42 -16.72 -11.20
N VAL A 112 0.55 -16.24 -10.30
CA VAL A 112 0.77 -15.11 -9.39
C VAL A 112 0.44 -15.55 -7.98
N TYR A 113 1.33 -15.30 -7.05
CA TYR A 113 1.06 -15.47 -5.63
C TYR A 113 0.41 -14.19 -5.09
N VAL A 114 -0.69 -14.35 -4.36
CA VAL A 114 -1.52 -13.26 -3.85
C VAL A 114 -1.66 -13.38 -2.34
N GLU A 115 -1.43 -12.28 -1.64
CA GLU A 115 -1.84 -12.11 -0.26
C GLU A 115 -2.80 -10.92 -0.16
N VAL A 116 -3.92 -11.12 0.56
CA VAL A 116 -4.86 -10.06 0.89
C VAL A 116 -5.23 -10.21 2.37
N SER A 117 -5.12 -9.13 3.11
CA SER A 117 -5.44 -9.11 4.54
C SER A 117 -6.27 -7.89 4.90
N LYS A 118 -7.16 -8.06 5.88
CA LYS A 118 -7.97 -6.99 6.45
C LYS A 118 -8.25 -7.27 7.92
N GLY A 119 -7.51 -6.60 8.82
CA GLY A 119 -7.71 -6.69 10.25
C GLY A 119 -7.82 -8.11 10.81
N PHE A 120 -8.37 -8.22 12.03
CA PHE A 120 -8.48 -9.48 12.76
C PHE A 120 -9.80 -10.21 12.55
N GLU A 121 -10.80 -9.55 12.00
CA GLU A 121 -12.14 -10.11 11.81
C GLU A 121 -12.32 -10.77 10.44
N PHE A 122 -11.30 -10.71 9.57
CA PHE A 122 -11.32 -11.32 8.25
C PHE A 122 -10.29 -12.43 8.12
N GLU A 123 -10.64 -13.47 7.37
CA GLU A 123 -9.73 -14.55 7.03
C GLU A 123 -8.73 -14.05 5.96
N PRO A 124 -7.40 -14.05 6.23
CA PRO A 124 -6.42 -13.61 5.26
C PRO A 124 -6.30 -14.60 4.10
N ILE A 125 -6.22 -14.08 2.89
CA ILE A 125 -5.99 -14.88 1.68
C ILE A 125 -4.49 -14.97 1.40
N ARG A 126 -4.00 -16.18 1.20
CA ARG A 126 -2.64 -16.50 0.76
C ARG A 126 -2.71 -17.64 -0.23
N GLN A 127 -2.73 -17.33 -1.51
CA GLN A 127 -2.94 -18.34 -2.54
C GLN A 127 -2.23 -18.00 -3.85
N LYS A 128 -2.16 -19.00 -4.71
CA LYS A 128 -1.76 -18.84 -6.10
C LYS A 128 -3.00 -18.71 -6.97
N ILE A 129 -2.95 -17.77 -7.90
CA ILE A 129 -3.96 -17.61 -8.95
C ILE A 129 -3.28 -17.69 -10.31
N SER A 130 -4.06 -17.97 -11.37
CA SER A 130 -3.59 -17.88 -12.75
C SER A 130 -4.16 -16.64 -13.41
N ILE A 131 -3.29 -15.84 -14.01
CA ILE A 131 -3.69 -14.67 -14.80
C ILE A 131 -3.65 -15.07 -16.26
N GLU A 132 -4.79 -14.99 -16.95
CA GLU A 132 -4.90 -15.37 -18.35
C GLU A 132 -4.46 -14.22 -19.29
N PRO A 133 -3.93 -14.55 -20.49
CA PRO A 133 -3.62 -13.52 -21.49
C PRO A 133 -4.84 -12.65 -21.82
N GLY A 134 -4.70 -11.33 -21.63
CA GLY A 134 -5.78 -10.38 -21.90
C GLY A 134 -6.87 -10.31 -20.83
N GLN A 135 -6.70 -10.99 -19.71
CA GLN A 135 -7.60 -10.83 -18.55
C GLN A 135 -7.65 -9.37 -18.11
N ARG A 136 -8.87 -8.85 -17.88
CA ARG A 136 -9.09 -7.45 -17.50
C ARG A 136 -9.62 -7.29 -16.09
N GLU A 137 -10.28 -8.30 -15.55
CA GLU A 137 -10.95 -8.24 -14.26
C GLU A 137 -10.32 -9.24 -13.30
N LEU A 138 -10.14 -8.83 -12.06
CA LEU A 138 -9.70 -9.69 -10.96
C LEU A 138 -10.56 -9.38 -9.73
N GLU A 139 -11.30 -10.37 -9.25
CA GLU A 139 -12.08 -10.23 -8.03
C GLU A 139 -11.55 -11.19 -6.97
N ILE A 140 -11.33 -10.68 -5.77
CA ILE A 140 -10.88 -11.43 -4.60
C ILE A 140 -11.87 -11.17 -3.47
N THR A 141 -12.48 -12.22 -2.94
CA THR A 141 -13.49 -12.11 -1.89
C THR A 141 -12.89 -12.47 -0.54
N LEU A 142 -12.98 -11.54 0.42
CA LEU A 142 -12.60 -11.74 1.81
C LEU A 142 -13.78 -12.24 2.62
N GLU A 143 -13.57 -13.29 3.40
CA GLU A 143 -14.54 -13.83 4.33
C GLU A 143 -14.37 -13.20 5.72
N ARG A 144 -15.46 -12.65 6.27
CA ARG A 144 -15.49 -12.18 7.65
C ARG A 144 -15.79 -13.35 8.58
N ASN A 145 -14.91 -13.61 9.53
CA ASN A 145 -15.03 -14.72 10.50
C ASN A 145 -15.65 -14.30 11.85
N SER A 146 -15.70 -13.00 12.14
CA SER A 146 -16.33 -12.45 13.35
C SER A 146 -16.89 -11.05 13.10
N ASN A 147 -17.76 -10.58 14.02
CA ASN A 147 -18.33 -9.22 13.98
C ASN A 147 -18.36 -8.66 15.41
N LEU A 148 -17.20 -8.25 15.90
CA LEU A 148 -17.05 -7.69 17.24
C LEU A 148 -17.75 -6.33 17.37
N ARG A 149 -17.74 -5.54 16.30
CA ARG A 149 -18.45 -4.25 16.26
C ARG A 149 -19.95 -4.43 16.47
N GLY A 150 -20.55 -5.44 15.83
CA GLY A 150 -21.96 -5.81 16.06
C GLY A 150 -22.26 -6.23 17.51
N SER A 151 -21.23 -6.59 18.26
CA SER A 151 -21.31 -6.92 19.71
C SER A 151 -20.95 -5.73 20.61
N GLY A 152 -20.79 -4.53 20.04
CA GLY A 152 -20.50 -3.29 20.80
C GLY A 152 -19.02 -3.03 21.06
N TRP A 153 -18.11 -3.82 20.44
CA TRP A 153 -16.67 -3.56 20.50
C TRP A 153 -16.23 -2.66 19.37
N VAL A 154 -15.19 -1.87 19.61
CA VAL A 154 -14.50 -1.06 18.60
C VAL A 154 -13.00 -1.31 18.69
N THR A 155 -12.34 -1.29 17.55
CA THR A 155 -10.88 -1.31 17.43
C THR A 155 -10.36 0.11 17.37
N ALA A 156 -9.23 0.39 18.01
CA ALA A 156 -8.61 1.71 17.95
C ALA A 156 -7.09 1.61 17.88
N ASP A 157 -6.49 2.41 17.01
CA ASP A 157 -5.08 2.78 17.09
C ASP A 157 -4.96 4.14 17.77
N THR A 158 -4.28 4.17 18.90
CA THR A 158 -4.21 5.36 19.74
C THR A 158 -2.96 6.20 19.51
N HIS A 159 -2.01 5.75 18.66
CA HIS A 159 -0.71 6.38 18.56
C HIS A 159 -0.12 6.27 17.14
N THR A 160 -0.60 7.11 16.25
CA THR A 160 -0.17 7.14 14.83
C THR A 160 0.48 8.47 14.49
N HIS A 161 1.54 8.45 13.70
CA HIS A 161 2.30 9.61 13.23
C HIS A 161 2.60 9.54 11.74
N PHE A 162 2.99 10.68 11.16
CA PHE A 162 3.57 10.84 9.81
C PHE A 162 2.64 10.51 8.64
N LEU A 163 1.36 10.24 8.89
CA LEU A 163 0.36 10.03 7.85
C LEU A 163 -0.44 11.31 7.60
N THR A 164 -0.95 11.47 6.38
CA THR A 164 -2.05 12.42 6.17
C THR A 164 -3.36 11.84 6.73
N PRO A 165 -4.37 12.66 7.05
CA PRO A 165 -5.66 12.13 7.50
C PRO A 165 -6.31 11.17 6.50
N GLU A 166 -6.12 11.38 5.20
CA GLU A 166 -6.61 10.52 4.12
C GLU A 166 -5.91 9.17 4.11
N THR A 167 -4.57 9.16 4.22
CA THR A 167 -3.78 7.93 4.29
C THR A 167 -4.09 7.17 5.57
N ALA A 168 -4.16 7.86 6.70
CA ALA A 168 -4.54 7.27 7.99
C ALA A 168 -5.93 6.61 7.93
N HIS A 169 -6.90 7.25 7.25
CA HIS A 169 -8.22 6.66 7.03
C HIS A 169 -8.15 5.39 6.18
N LEU A 170 -7.41 5.41 5.06
CA LEU A 170 -7.28 4.27 4.16
C LEU A 170 -6.64 3.07 4.88
N GLU A 171 -5.52 3.29 5.57
CA GLU A 171 -4.81 2.24 6.30
C GLU A 171 -5.66 1.68 7.44
N ALA A 172 -6.30 2.55 8.23
CA ALA A 172 -7.22 2.11 9.30
C ALA A 172 -8.39 1.31 8.74
N ALA A 173 -9.02 1.76 7.65
CA ALA A 173 -10.09 1.02 7.00
C ALA A 173 -9.63 -0.34 6.45
N ALA A 174 -8.40 -0.41 5.92
CA ALA A 174 -7.81 -1.65 5.41
C ALA A 174 -7.39 -2.63 6.51
N GLU A 175 -7.08 -2.14 7.72
CA GLU A 175 -6.79 -2.96 8.90
C GLU A 175 -8.02 -3.16 9.81
N ASP A 176 -9.23 -2.81 9.35
CA ASP A 176 -10.50 -2.91 10.09
C ASP A 176 -10.47 -2.18 11.44
N ILE A 177 -9.74 -1.05 11.50
CA ILE A 177 -9.65 -0.18 12.67
C ILE A 177 -10.76 0.87 12.61
N ASN A 178 -11.55 0.96 13.68
CA ASN A 178 -12.70 1.87 13.73
C ASN A 178 -12.31 3.29 14.12
N ILE A 179 -11.27 3.45 14.94
CA ILE A 179 -10.81 4.76 15.40
C ILE A 179 -9.29 4.81 15.30
N ILE A 180 -8.77 5.80 14.58
CA ILE A 180 -7.35 6.11 14.55
C ILE A 180 -7.10 7.50 15.14
N ASN A 181 -6.17 7.57 16.07
CA ASN A 181 -5.75 8.81 16.67
C ASN A 181 -4.41 9.24 16.07
N LEU A 182 -4.49 10.11 15.07
CA LEU A 182 -3.34 10.69 14.38
C LEU A 182 -2.79 11.85 15.22
N LEU A 183 -1.53 11.80 15.61
CA LEU A 183 -0.98 12.73 16.58
C LEU A 183 -0.12 13.81 15.92
N ALA A 184 -0.56 15.05 16.07
CA ALA A 184 0.28 16.19 15.82
C ALA A 184 1.43 16.20 16.85
N ALA A 185 2.67 16.30 16.36
CA ALA A 185 3.86 16.23 17.21
C ALA A 185 5.01 17.05 16.65
N GLN A 186 5.96 17.38 17.51
CA GLN A 186 7.23 18.02 17.16
C GLN A 186 8.39 17.01 17.25
N TRP A 187 9.20 16.93 16.19
CA TRP A 187 10.35 16.06 16.05
C TRP A 187 11.59 16.90 15.74
N GLY A 188 12.18 17.52 16.77
CA GLY A 188 13.22 18.52 16.56
C GLY A 188 12.65 19.76 15.87
N ASP A 189 13.11 20.03 14.65
CA ASP A 189 12.59 21.15 13.83
C ASP A 189 11.43 20.74 12.92
N LEU A 190 11.05 19.46 12.89
CA LEU A 190 9.92 18.94 12.11
C LEU A 190 8.64 18.95 12.94
N TYR A 191 7.57 19.47 12.35
CA TYR A 191 6.21 19.42 12.90
C TYR A 191 5.35 18.57 11.99
N THR A 192 4.64 17.60 12.57
CA THR A 192 3.72 16.71 11.84
C THR A 192 2.28 16.98 12.24
N ASN A 193 1.36 16.96 11.28
CA ASN A 193 -0.10 17.04 11.46
C ASN A 193 -0.63 18.26 12.24
N VAL A 194 0.17 19.30 12.46
CA VAL A 194 -0.28 20.51 13.16
C VAL A 194 -1.35 21.25 12.36
N GLY A 195 -1.24 21.25 11.02
CA GLY A 195 -2.24 21.83 10.13
C GLY A 195 -3.55 21.03 10.03
N ASP A 196 -3.54 19.78 10.49
CA ASP A 196 -4.69 18.87 10.43
C ASP A 196 -5.53 18.88 11.70
N LEU A 197 -5.10 19.62 12.74
CA LEU A 197 -5.85 19.77 13.98
C LEU A 197 -7.21 20.42 13.70
N THR A 198 -8.26 19.77 14.16
CA THR A 198 -9.65 20.22 14.02
C THR A 198 -10.37 20.23 15.36
N ASP A 199 -11.54 20.87 15.42
CA ASP A 199 -12.40 20.83 16.60
C ASP A 199 -13.27 19.57 16.66
N GLY A 200 -12.78 18.45 16.13
CA GLY A 200 -13.52 17.20 16.11
C GLY A 200 -12.99 16.16 15.15
N ILE A 201 -13.90 15.40 14.57
CA ILE A 201 -13.60 14.34 13.63
C ILE A 201 -13.09 14.93 12.31
N SER A 202 -11.97 14.41 11.78
CA SER A 202 -11.44 14.80 10.48
C SER A 202 -12.46 14.57 9.36
N GLY A 203 -12.46 15.44 8.35
CA GLY A 203 -13.29 15.31 7.15
C GLY A 203 -13.00 14.06 6.31
N SER A 204 -11.85 13.42 6.51
CA SER A 204 -11.49 12.15 5.88
C SER A 204 -12.23 10.95 6.47
N SER A 205 -12.94 11.12 7.59
CA SER A 205 -13.63 10.05 8.33
C SER A 205 -14.88 9.54 7.60
N THR A 206 -15.21 8.29 7.85
CA THR A 206 -16.50 7.66 7.49
C THR A 206 -17.23 7.20 8.74
N ALA A 207 -18.45 6.64 8.59
CA ALA A 207 -19.17 6.03 9.70
C ALA A 207 -18.48 4.78 10.26
N GLU A 208 -17.66 4.12 9.45
CA GLU A 208 -16.97 2.87 9.80
C GLU A 208 -15.57 3.12 10.39
N THR A 209 -14.88 4.16 9.91
CA THR A 209 -13.50 4.48 10.31
C THR A 209 -13.40 5.97 10.60
N ILE A 210 -13.06 6.31 11.83
CA ILE A 210 -12.95 7.68 12.32
C ILE A 210 -11.47 8.02 12.46
N VAL A 211 -11.07 9.13 11.84
CA VAL A 211 -9.76 9.76 12.06
C VAL A 211 -9.94 10.94 12.99
N TRP A 212 -9.27 10.90 14.12
CA TRP A 212 -9.18 12.01 15.06
C TRP A 212 -7.74 12.53 15.09
N VAL A 213 -7.56 13.82 14.87
CA VAL A 213 -6.23 14.42 14.99
C VAL A 213 -6.05 14.98 16.38
N GLY A 214 -5.26 14.28 17.19
CA GLY A 214 -4.89 14.67 18.55
C GLY A 214 -3.52 15.32 18.61
N THR A 215 -2.97 15.45 19.81
CA THR A 215 -1.62 15.99 20.03
C THR A 215 -0.80 15.04 20.89
N GLU A 216 0.44 14.79 20.53
CA GLU A 216 1.42 14.20 21.44
C GLU A 216 2.28 15.29 22.05
N ASN A 217 2.29 15.36 23.39
CA ASN A 217 3.25 16.15 24.14
C ASN A 217 4.51 15.31 24.39
N ARG A 218 5.62 15.68 23.74
CA ARG A 218 6.87 14.91 23.75
C ARG A 218 7.91 15.48 24.70
N GLN A 219 7.59 15.51 25.97
CA GLN A 219 8.48 15.99 27.02
C GLN A 219 9.66 15.01 27.22
N HIS A 220 10.87 15.46 26.94
CA HIS A 220 12.07 14.63 27.12
C HIS A 220 12.35 14.26 28.58
N PHE A 221 11.89 15.06 29.52
CA PHE A 221 12.11 14.85 30.93
C PHE A 221 11.02 14.05 31.63
N MET A 222 9.75 14.30 31.26
CA MET A 222 8.56 13.68 31.91
C MET A 222 8.00 12.49 31.13
N GLY A 223 8.50 12.23 29.92
CA GLY A 223 7.95 11.23 29.00
C GLY A 223 6.95 11.80 28.01
N HIS A 224 6.41 10.94 27.17
CA HIS A 224 5.44 11.32 26.14
C HIS A 224 4.02 11.13 26.67
N ILE A 225 3.14 12.05 26.34
CA ILE A 225 1.70 11.99 26.68
C ILE A 225 0.89 12.24 25.43
N SER A 226 0.11 11.24 24.99
CA SER A 226 -0.84 11.38 23.90
C SER A 226 -2.17 11.93 24.44
N LEU A 227 -2.66 13.01 23.86
CA LEU A 227 -3.93 13.64 24.21
C LEU A 227 -5.00 13.15 23.22
N LEU A 228 -5.65 12.04 23.58
CA LEU A 228 -6.68 11.41 22.77
C LEU A 228 -7.97 12.24 22.79
N GLY A 229 -8.54 12.48 21.61
CA GLY A 229 -9.77 13.24 21.48
C GLY A 229 -9.65 14.70 21.91
N ALA A 230 -8.44 15.24 22.05
CA ALA A 230 -8.24 16.66 22.32
C ALA A 230 -8.72 17.51 21.14
N THR A 231 -9.27 18.69 21.45
CA THR A 231 -9.76 19.64 20.44
C THR A 231 -9.07 20.99 20.62
N GLY A 232 -9.09 21.82 19.57
CA GLY A 232 -8.55 23.16 19.61
C GLY A 232 -7.05 23.23 19.25
N SER A 233 -6.34 24.17 19.87
CA SER A 233 -4.93 24.43 19.57
C SER A 233 -4.02 23.34 20.14
N PRO A 234 -2.88 23.05 19.49
CA PRO A 234 -1.91 22.12 20.03
C PRO A 234 -1.38 22.54 21.40
N VAL A 235 -1.08 21.56 22.23
CA VAL A 235 -0.48 21.79 23.55
C VAL A 235 1.03 21.76 23.40
N PHE A 236 1.69 22.89 23.67
CA PHE A 236 3.16 23.00 23.61
C PHE A 236 3.82 22.69 24.96
N PRO A 237 5.07 22.18 24.94
CA PRO A 237 5.77 21.63 23.78
C PRO A 237 5.18 20.30 23.32
N MET A 238 5.12 20.10 22.01
CA MET A 238 4.65 18.86 21.39
C MET A 238 5.79 17.88 21.20
#